data_3ca47a3484415120a569a26fb6a662dc
#
_entry.id   3ca47a3484415120a569a26fb6a662dc
#
_cell.length_a   1.000
_cell.length_b   1.000
_cell.length_c   1.000
_cell.angle_alpha   90.00
_cell.angle_beta   90.00
_cell.angle_gamma   90.00
#
_symmetry.space_group_name_H-M   'P 1'
#
loop_
_entity.id
_entity.type
_entity.pdbx_description
1 polymer ?
#
loop_
_entity_poly.entity_id
_entity_poly.type
_entity_poly.pdbx_seq_one_letter_code
_entity_poly.pdbx_strand_id
1 'polypeptide(L)'
;GKAEGEFMISSKVTAVLRRRWPILVISLVIGSLAGVLSSQLAPSDIVQQYRAEQVVVANAAGTGGVSVQQDSLKVTRGEIPTIAAEALGGGERADRLAAEMAVVVDTDSQSITIASVNVDPDLAARRVNEVTKAFLDVTNGQRQEAERVRVKQLEDAATTAEMDLLAFDEKYPDQKNPDAQTTDPGTGEPVPGNDGPDPQLVSQRQSLSDAAAQARSEATVQKAQLASTQPYQSLGEQQPKRAKRGAFEIPSSLPLRASFLGFFGLLLGAILALVLERLNRRIDTRPELAEACQLPIIAEVGFVPEKRRPTEDGALLLAGVWAESYRRVRSAMQFVHERGTLGVPGHPTSIAGDDASAGKDGVEHGGVFMFTSTAPGEGKTTSAALTAQAMAEVGVRTLLVGADFRRPTLGGVMGVEAGPTIADLTGPAEDRPKVDQVVRPTKFANLYLALSGRPTRDVSELIAATRQLVSQAASQNATVIIDTSPLNASSDSLDLLPVVDHVIMVVRSGRSTESDLVDSVDALERVGASVMGTLLVGTPNTGRRQAYYYDYYSAEGLDGPGRPAKPFATKQPPGGVVPEPSVDSAATTLPASAHDEVGSSS
;
A
#
# COMPACT_ATOMS: atom_id res chain seq x y z
N GLY A 1 16.19 -10.40 13.56
CA GLY A 1 15.93 -10.00 12.18
C GLY A 1 14.45 -9.72 11.84
N LYS A 2 13.49 -10.61 12.19
CA LYS A 2 12.07 -10.35 11.92
C LYS A 2 11.41 -9.40 12.93
N ALA A 3 11.69 -9.52 14.20
CA ALA A 3 11.13 -8.68 15.25
C ALA A 3 11.66 -7.22 15.21
N GLU A 4 12.87 -7.00 14.80
CA GLU A 4 13.45 -5.66 14.62
C GLU A 4 12.87 -4.96 13.38
N GLY A 5 12.56 -5.71 12.32
CA GLY A 5 11.88 -5.16 11.13
C GLY A 5 10.43 -4.72 11.41
N GLU A 6 9.67 -5.49 12.17
CA GLU A 6 8.29 -5.13 12.55
C GLU A 6 8.23 -3.92 13.48
N PHE A 7 9.17 -3.80 14.43
CA PHE A 7 9.25 -2.64 15.33
C PHE A 7 9.66 -1.37 14.60
N MET A 8 10.54 -1.48 13.59
CA MET A 8 10.99 -0.35 12.77
C MET A 8 9.90 0.15 11.80
N ILE A 9 9.09 -0.77 11.24
CA ILE A 9 7.94 -0.41 10.38
C ILE A 9 6.85 0.27 11.22
N SER A 10 6.55 -0.23 12.41
CA SER A 10 5.58 0.35 13.33
C SER A 10 5.96 1.77 13.76
N SER A 11 7.23 2.02 14.05
CA SER A 11 7.72 3.35 14.46
C SER A 11 7.68 4.38 13.32
N LYS A 12 7.94 3.96 12.08
CA LYS A 12 7.85 4.84 10.89
C LYS A 12 6.41 5.22 10.57
N VAL A 13 5.48 4.25 10.62
CA VAL A 13 4.04 4.51 10.38
C VAL A 13 3.46 5.46 11.43
N THR A 14 3.78 5.25 12.70
CA THR A 14 3.30 6.13 13.78
C THR A 14 3.87 7.55 13.67
N ALA A 15 5.11 7.71 13.23
CA ALA A 15 5.71 9.02 12.97
C ALA A 15 4.99 9.77 11.83
N VAL A 16 4.67 9.07 10.73
CA VAL A 16 3.92 9.62 9.59
C VAL A 16 2.51 10.06 10.01
N LEU A 17 1.78 9.20 10.72
CA LEU A 17 0.42 9.50 11.19
C LEU A 17 0.43 10.70 12.16
N ARG A 18 1.40 10.78 13.07
CA ARG A 18 1.56 11.91 13.99
C ARG A 18 1.90 13.21 13.25
N ARG A 19 2.66 13.16 12.16
CA ARG A 19 3.03 14.32 11.36
C ARG A 19 1.88 14.82 10.50
N ARG A 20 1.08 13.89 9.94
CA ARG A 20 -0.05 14.14 9.05
C ARG A 20 -1.41 14.11 9.76
N TRP A 21 -1.42 14.19 11.11
CA TRP A 21 -2.65 14.16 11.91
C TRP A 21 -3.78 15.10 11.43
N PRO A 22 -3.49 16.31 10.85
CA PRO A 22 -4.56 17.16 10.35
C PRO A 22 -5.35 16.50 9.22
N ILE A 23 -4.69 15.71 8.36
CA ILE A 23 -5.35 14.96 7.27
C ILE A 23 -6.31 13.93 7.86
N LEU A 24 -5.89 13.22 8.92
CA LEU A 24 -6.72 12.23 9.61
C LEU A 24 -7.96 12.87 10.22
N VAL A 25 -7.79 14.01 10.89
CA VAL A 25 -8.92 14.74 11.50
C VAL A 25 -9.88 15.27 10.43
N ILE A 26 -9.36 15.88 9.37
CA ILE A 26 -10.18 16.39 8.27
C ILE A 26 -10.96 15.26 7.61
N SER A 27 -10.30 14.14 7.34
CA SER A 27 -10.93 12.97 6.71
C SER A 27 -11.99 12.33 7.61
N LEU A 28 -11.75 12.27 8.91
CA LEU A 28 -12.72 11.82 9.91
C LEU A 28 -13.96 12.73 9.93
N VAL A 29 -13.74 14.05 9.96
CA VAL A 29 -14.83 15.05 9.98
C VAL A 29 -15.65 14.98 8.68
N ILE A 30 -14.99 14.91 7.53
CA ILE A 30 -15.67 14.79 6.23
C ILE A 30 -16.48 13.48 6.17
N GLY A 31 -15.89 12.36 6.58
CA GLY A 31 -16.57 11.06 6.63
C GLY A 31 -17.78 11.07 7.56
N SER A 32 -17.64 11.62 8.77
CA SER A 32 -18.73 11.75 9.73
C SER A 32 -19.85 12.68 9.23
N LEU A 33 -19.50 13.81 8.61
CA LEU A 33 -20.45 14.74 8.01
C LEU A 33 -21.20 14.09 6.83
N ALA A 34 -20.50 13.35 5.98
CA ALA A 34 -21.12 12.57 4.92
C ALA A 34 -22.10 11.53 5.49
N GLY A 35 -21.77 10.91 6.64
CA GLY A 35 -22.65 10.00 7.36
C GLY A 35 -23.94 10.68 7.83
N VAL A 36 -23.85 11.89 8.34
CA VAL A 36 -25.01 12.69 8.75
C VAL A 36 -25.85 13.14 7.54
N LEU A 37 -25.19 13.65 6.48
CA LEU A 37 -25.91 14.07 5.25
C LEU A 37 -26.57 12.89 4.54
N SER A 38 -25.96 11.72 4.54
CA SER A 38 -26.54 10.52 3.93
C SER A 38 -27.87 10.12 4.57
N SER A 39 -28.11 10.51 5.83
CA SER A 39 -29.40 10.27 6.49
C SER A 39 -30.54 11.13 5.93
N GLN A 40 -30.23 12.29 5.37
CA GLN A 40 -31.24 13.17 4.76
C GLN A 40 -31.54 12.80 3.31
N LEU A 41 -30.60 12.13 2.63
CA LEU A 41 -30.75 11.69 1.24
C LEU A 41 -31.29 10.26 1.11
N ALA A 42 -31.21 9.46 2.18
CA ALA A 42 -31.79 8.13 2.19
C ALA A 42 -33.29 8.22 2.51
N PRO A 43 -34.18 7.64 1.68
CA PRO A 43 -35.60 7.60 2.02
C PRO A 43 -35.79 6.96 3.39
N SER A 44 -36.57 7.64 4.24
CA SER A 44 -36.81 7.31 5.64
C SER A 44 -37.57 5.99 5.86
N ASP A 45 -38.12 5.42 4.81
CA ASP A 45 -38.86 4.16 4.86
C ASP A 45 -38.05 3.02 4.26
N ILE A 46 -37.29 2.37 5.11
CA ILE A 46 -36.78 1.03 4.82
C ILE A 46 -37.97 0.08 4.93
N VAL A 47 -38.69 -0.02 3.84
CA VAL A 47 -39.79 -0.98 3.73
C VAL A 47 -39.19 -2.38 3.85
N GLN A 48 -39.56 -3.04 4.93
CA GLN A 48 -39.08 -4.40 5.20
C GLN A 48 -39.66 -5.32 4.14
N GLN A 49 -38.81 -6.04 3.43
CA GLN A 49 -39.22 -7.00 2.43
C GLN A 49 -39.12 -8.41 2.95
N TYR A 50 -40.06 -9.25 2.55
CA TYR A 50 -40.11 -10.66 2.85
C TYR A 50 -39.90 -11.47 1.60
N ARG A 51 -39.13 -12.54 1.71
CA ARG A 51 -38.86 -13.49 0.64
C ARG A 51 -39.56 -14.80 0.97
N ALA A 52 -40.46 -15.21 0.09
CA ALA A 52 -41.00 -16.57 0.05
C ALA A 52 -40.25 -17.36 -1.04
N GLU A 53 -40.02 -18.63 -0.80
CA GLU A 53 -39.39 -19.53 -1.77
C GLU A 53 -39.99 -20.93 -1.64
N GLN A 54 -40.05 -21.62 -2.78
CA GLN A 54 -40.48 -23.02 -2.87
C GLN A 54 -39.55 -23.79 -3.82
N VAL A 55 -39.16 -24.98 -3.42
CA VAL A 55 -38.25 -25.83 -4.19
C VAL A 55 -39.04 -26.92 -4.87
N VAL A 56 -38.90 -27.03 -6.15
CA VAL A 56 -39.45 -28.08 -6.99
C VAL A 56 -38.33 -28.99 -7.46
N VAL A 57 -38.46 -30.28 -7.23
CA VAL A 57 -37.41 -31.26 -7.62
C VAL A 57 -37.95 -32.16 -8.72
N ALA A 58 -37.10 -32.42 -9.72
CA ALA A 58 -37.41 -33.40 -10.75
C ALA A 58 -37.23 -34.80 -10.21
N ASN A 59 -38.24 -35.66 -10.43
CA ASN A 59 -38.20 -37.05 -9.98
C ASN A 59 -37.36 -37.90 -10.92
N ALA A 60 -36.24 -38.43 -10.42
CA ALA A 60 -35.29 -39.23 -11.20
C ALA A 60 -35.82 -40.53 -11.77
N ALA A 61 -36.90 -41.10 -11.20
CA ALA A 61 -37.43 -42.43 -11.52
C ALA A 61 -38.20 -42.51 -12.86
N GLY A 62 -38.46 -41.39 -13.53
CA GLY A 62 -39.23 -41.37 -14.78
C GLY A 62 -38.75 -40.38 -15.83
N THR A 63 -37.50 -39.99 -15.83
CA THR A 63 -37.01 -38.79 -16.55
C THR A 63 -36.23 -39.10 -17.83
N GLY A 64 -36.79 -39.82 -18.75
CA GLY A 64 -36.34 -39.70 -20.11
C GLY A 64 -36.55 -38.25 -20.61
N GLY A 65 -35.49 -37.39 -20.51
CA GLY A 65 -35.52 -36.08 -21.15
C GLY A 65 -36.05 -34.89 -20.34
N VAL A 66 -36.05 -34.92 -18.98
CA VAL A 66 -36.33 -33.72 -18.15
C VAL A 66 -35.15 -32.77 -18.18
N SER A 67 -35.35 -31.53 -18.69
CA SER A 67 -34.38 -30.48 -18.60
C SER A 67 -34.88 -29.40 -17.63
N VAL A 68 -34.42 -29.42 -16.38
CA VAL A 68 -34.77 -28.41 -15.38
C VAL A 68 -34.45 -27.00 -15.86
N GLN A 69 -33.42 -26.82 -16.70
CA GLN A 69 -33.06 -25.55 -17.32
C GLN A 69 -34.11 -25.04 -18.31
N GLN A 70 -34.60 -25.93 -19.19
CA GLN A 70 -35.64 -25.56 -20.16
C GLN A 70 -36.97 -25.32 -19.46
N ASP A 71 -37.35 -26.18 -18.53
CA ASP A 71 -38.63 -26.08 -17.84
C ASP A 71 -38.69 -24.88 -16.89
N SER A 72 -37.56 -24.47 -16.31
CA SER A 72 -37.47 -23.28 -15.45
C SER A 72 -37.89 -21.98 -16.18
N LEU A 73 -37.64 -21.89 -17.49
CA LEU A 73 -38.03 -20.73 -18.28
C LEU A 73 -39.55 -20.57 -18.37
N LYS A 74 -40.30 -21.66 -18.23
CA LYS A 74 -41.77 -21.63 -18.25
C LYS A 74 -42.35 -20.91 -17.04
N VAL A 75 -41.63 -20.85 -15.91
CA VAL A 75 -42.06 -20.17 -14.68
C VAL A 75 -42.30 -18.68 -14.93
N THR A 76 -41.45 -18.05 -15.77
CA THR A 76 -41.54 -16.60 -16.07
C THR A 76 -42.03 -16.30 -17.49
N ARG A 77 -42.28 -17.36 -18.30
CA ARG A 77 -42.72 -17.20 -19.71
C ARG A 77 -43.83 -18.20 -20.03
N GLY A 78 -44.63 -17.83 -21.03
CA GLY A 78 -45.73 -18.68 -21.52
C GLY A 78 -47.00 -18.56 -20.68
N GLU A 79 -47.72 -19.68 -20.50
CA GLU A 79 -49.04 -19.71 -19.87
C GLU A 79 -49.03 -19.72 -18.35
N ILE A 80 -47.91 -20.17 -17.70
CA ILE A 80 -47.82 -20.33 -16.25
C ILE A 80 -48.05 -19.00 -15.51
N PRO A 81 -47.38 -17.87 -15.86
CA PRO A 81 -47.67 -16.59 -15.22
C PRO A 81 -49.10 -16.14 -15.37
N THR A 82 -49.75 -16.46 -16.50
CA THR A 82 -51.15 -16.11 -16.78
C THR A 82 -52.10 -16.88 -15.87
N ILE A 83 -51.94 -18.21 -15.79
CA ILE A 83 -52.72 -19.10 -14.92
C ILE A 83 -52.56 -18.70 -13.47
N ALA A 84 -51.32 -18.45 -13.02
CA ALA A 84 -51.05 -18.05 -11.65
C ALA A 84 -51.63 -16.67 -11.31
N ALA A 85 -51.56 -15.70 -12.25
CA ALA A 85 -52.14 -14.37 -12.04
C ALA A 85 -53.69 -14.43 -11.96
N GLU A 86 -54.32 -15.25 -12.77
CA GLU A 86 -55.80 -15.50 -12.69
C GLU A 86 -56.18 -16.14 -11.35
N ALA A 87 -55.39 -17.12 -10.86
CA ALA A 87 -55.64 -17.78 -9.58
C ALA A 87 -55.43 -16.84 -8.38
N LEU A 88 -54.45 -15.91 -8.46
CA LEU A 88 -54.22 -14.90 -7.44
C LEU A 88 -55.37 -13.88 -7.35
N GLY A 89 -56.03 -13.61 -8.47
CA GLY A 89 -57.11 -12.63 -8.54
C GLY A 89 -56.66 -11.19 -8.30
N GLY A 90 -57.60 -10.31 -7.89
CA GLY A 90 -57.23 -8.94 -7.43
C GLY A 90 -56.61 -7.99 -8.48
N GLY A 91 -56.66 -8.35 -9.76
CA GLY A 91 -56.06 -7.53 -10.85
C GLY A 91 -54.56 -7.73 -11.00
N GLU A 92 -54.01 -8.81 -10.49
CA GLU A 92 -52.60 -9.18 -10.72
C GLU A 92 -52.38 -9.45 -12.21
N ARG A 93 -51.30 -8.88 -12.77
CA ARG A 93 -51.00 -9.02 -14.19
C ARG A 93 -49.87 -10.01 -14.38
N ALA A 94 -49.99 -10.88 -15.38
CA ALA A 94 -49.03 -11.94 -15.67
C ALA A 94 -47.61 -11.40 -15.93
N ASP A 95 -47.49 -10.28 -16.64
CA ASP A 95 -46.20 -9.63 -16.95
C ASP A 95 -45.50 -9.11 -15.69
N ARG A 96 -46.26 -8.53 -14.77
CA ARG A 96 -45.76 -8.05 -13.50
C ARG A 96 -45.36 -9.21 -12.55
N LEU A 97 -46.25 -10.22 -12.48
CA LEU A 97 -45.96 -11.41 -11.69
C LEU A 97 -44.66 -12.09 -12.15
N ALA A 98 -44.50 -12.28 -13.47
CA ALA A 98 -43.29 -12.88 -14.05
C ALA A 98 -42.03 -12.07 -13.76
N ALA A 99 -42.07 -10.74 -13.76
CA ALA A 99 -40.96 -9.87 -13.47
C ALA A 99 -40.55 -9.85 -11.99
N GLU A 100 -41.49 -10.14 -11.07
CA GLU A 100 -41.28 -10.16 -9.63
C GLU A 100 -40.90 -11.56 -9.10
N MET A 101 -40.85 -12.58 -9.98
CA MET A 101 -40.40 -13.93 -9.64
C MET A 101 -38.89 -14.10 -9.90
N ALA A 102 -38.22 -14.66 -8.92
CA ALA A 102 -36.83 -15.09 -9.06
C ALA A 102 -36.76 -16.61 -9.18
N VAL A 103 -36.10 -17.12 -10.21
CA VAL A 103 -35.96 -18.56 -10.46
C VAL A 103 -34.48 -18.92 -10.44
N VAL A 104 -34.13 -19.86 -9.59
CA VAL A 104 -32.77 -20.41 -9.48
C VAL A 104 -32.81 -21.89 -9.81
N VAL A 105 -31.97 -22.32 -10.74
CA VAL A 105 -31.85 -23.73 -11.16
C VAL A 105 -30.58 -24.32 -10.57
N ASP A 106 -30.71 -25.44 -9.93
CA ASP A 106 -29.60 -26.27 -9.50
C ASP A 106 -29.59 -27.56 -10.33
N THR A 107 -28.62 -27.69 -11.19
CA THR A 107 -28.46 -28.83 -12.08
C THR A 107 -27.95 -30.08 -11.37
N ASP A 108 -27.24 -29.92 -10.26
CA ASP A 108 -26.67 -31.04 -9.51
C ASP A 108 -27.76 -31.76 -8.70
N SER A 109 -28.62 -30.98 -8.05
CA SER A 109 -29.78 -31.50 -7.31
C SER A 109 -31.01 -31.67 -8.18
N GLN A 110 -30.96 -31.34 -9.48
CA GLN A 110 -32.10 -31.36 -10.41
C GLN A 110 -33.31 -30.60 -9.86
N SER A 111 -33.10 -29.41 -9.29
CA SER A 111 -34.13 -28.64 -8.62
C SER A 111 -34.30 -27.23 -9.21
N ILE A 112 -35.51 -26.70 -9.07
CA ILE A 112 -35.90 -25.35 -9.44
C ILE A 112 -36.42 -24.66 -8.18
N THR A 113 -35.73 -23.60 -7.75
CA THR A 113 -36.21 -22.75 -6.64
C THR A 113 -36.96 -21.57 -7.22
N ILE A 114 -38.22 -21.44 -6.88
CA ILE A 114 -39.12 -20.34 -7.26
C ILE A 114 -39.27 -19.43 -6.05
N ALA A 115 -38.95 -18.14 -6.20
CA ALA A 115 -38.99 -17.18 -5.10
C ALA A 115 -39.66 -15.86 -5.51
N SER A 116 -40.34 -15.23 -4.56
CA SER A 116 -40.88 -13.87 -4.70
C SER A 116 -40.49 -13.03 -3.48
N VAL A 117 -40.25 -11.73 -3.73
CA VAL A 117 -39.93 -10.75 -2.69
C VAL A 117 -41.01 -9.69 -2.69
N ASN A 118 -41.65 -9.49 -1.53
CA ASN A 118 -42.66 -8.46 -1.38
C ASN A 118 -42.61 -7.84 0.01
N VAL A 119 -43.27 -6.70 0.18
CA VAL A 119 -43.48 -6.02 1.46
C VAL A 119 -44.45 -6.79 2.34
N ASP A 120 -45.47 -7.34 1.70
CA ASP A 120 -46.47 -8.21 2.34
C ASP A 120 -45.99 -9.67 2.29
N PRO A 121 -45.74 -10.30 3.45
CA PRO A 121 -45.28 -11.69 3.53
C PRO A 121 -46.32 -12.68 2.98
N ASP A 122 -47.59 -12.40 3.19
CA ASP A 122 -48.68 -13.29 2.75
C ASP A 122 -48.83 -13.23 1.21
N LEU A 123 -48.66 -12.06 0.63
CA LEU A 123 -48.66 -11.90 -0.83
C LEU A 123 -47.46 -12.59 -1.47
N ALA A 124 -46.25 -12.45 -0.86
CA ALA A 124 -45.07 -13.16 -1.35
C ALA A 124 -45.27 -14.68 -1.34
N ALA A 125 -45.82 -15.23 -0.25
CA ALA A 125 -46.11 -16.66 -0.14
C ALA A 125 -47.20 -17.12 -1.15
N ARG A 126 -48.30 -16.40 -1.25
CA ARG A 126 -49.36 -16.73 -2.22
C ARG A 126 -48.88 -16.74 -3.65
N ARG A 127 -48.06 -15.74 -4.06
CA ARG A 127 -47.47 -15.70 -5.40
C ARG A 127 -46.60 -16.90 -5.72
N VAL A 128 -45.71 -17.28 -4.80
CA VAL A 128 -44.86 -18.47 -4.96
C VAL A 128 -45.69 -19.73 -5.03
N ASN A 129 -46.68 -19.88 -4.17
CA ASN A 129 -47.53 -21.06 -4.15
C ASN A 129 -48.36 -21.22 -5.42
N GLU A 130 -49.04 -20.17 -5.89
CA GLU A 130 -49.84 -20.24 -7.12
C GLU A 130 -48.98 -20.43 -8.38
N VAL A 131 -47.80 -19.76 -8.47
CA VAL A 131 -46.87 -19.98 -9.58
C VAL A 131 -46.31 -21.42 -9.55
N THR A 132 -45.96 -21.94 -8.39
CA THR A 132 -45.44 -23.31 -8.28
C THR A 132 -46.55 -24.34 -8.62
N LYS A 133 -47.77 -24.10 -8.16
CA LYS A 133 -48.92 -24.96 -8.51
C LYS A 133 -49.19 -24.96 -10.00
N ALA A 134 -49.27 -23.77 -10.62
CA ALA A 134 -49.46 -23.65 -12.05
C ALA A 134 -48.30 -24.31 -12.85
N PHE A 135 -47.07 -24.17 -12.36
CA PHE A 135 -45.90 -24.84 -12.98
C PHE A 135 -46.05 -26.37 -12.92
N LEU A 136 -46.41 -26.92 -11.78
CA LEU A 136 -46.60 -28.37 -11.62
C LEU A 136 -47.76 -28.88 -12.48
N ASP A 137 -48.90 -28.21 -12.44
CA ASP A 137 -50.10 -28.61 -13.20
C ASP A 137 -49.84 -28.59 -14.72
N VAL A 138 -49.28 -27.51 -15.24
CA VAL A 138 -48.97 -27.38 -16.66
C VAL A 138 -47.86 -28.33 -17.11
N THR A 139 -46.75 -28.36 -16.39
CA THR A 139 -45.60 -29.14 -16.84
C THR A 139 -45.81 -30.63 -16.68
N ASN A 140 -46.39 -31.08 -15.56
CA ASN A 140 -46.74 -32.47 -15.34
C ASN A 140 -47.86 -32.91 -16.29
N GLY A 141 -48.90 -32.02 -16.52
CA GLY A 141 -49.98 -32.34 -17.44
C GLY A 141 -49.52 -32.49 -18.89
N GLN A 142 -48.69 -31.58 -19.40
CA GLN A 142 -48.14 -31.67 -20.75
C GLN A 142 -47.36 -32.96 -20.96
N ARG A 143 -46.57 -33.37 -19.98
CA ARG A 143 -45.78 -34.62 -20.06
C ARG A 143 -46.62 -35.84 -19.95
N GLN A 144 -47.60 -35.87 -19.06
CA GLN A 144 -48.55 -36.98 -18.97
C GLN A 144 -49.33 -37.17 -20.22
N GLU A 145 -49.77 -36.09 -20.92
CA GLU A 145 -50.46 -36.19 -22.19
C GLU A 145 -49.52 -36.73 -23.32
N ALA A 146 -48.28 -36.25 -23.38
CA ALA A 146 -47.29 -36.79 -24.31
C ALA A 146 -47.06 -38.29 -24.10
N GLU A 147 -46.94 -38.73 -22.83
CA GLU A 147 -46.80 -40.18 -22.54
C GLU A 147 -48.08 -40.97 -22.80
N ARG A 148 -49.27 -40.41 -22.57
CA ARG A 148 -50.53 -41.05 -22.97
C ARG A 148 -50.59 -41.30 -24.47
N VAL A 149 -50.20 -40.30 -25.28
CA VAL A 149 -50.14 -40.46 -26.74
C VAL A 149 -49.16 -41.58 -27.12
N ARG A 150 -48.02 -41.65 -26.46
CA ARG A 150 -47.02 -42.68 -26.67
C ARG A 150 -47.52 -44.09 -26.28
N VAL A 151 -48.13 -44.21 -25.12
CA VAL A 151 -48.77 -45.46 -24.65
C VAL A 151 -49.81 -45.93 -25.66
N LYS A 152 -50.67 -45.00 -26.16
CA LYS A 152 -51.68 -45.33 -27.18
C LYS A 152 -51.04 -45.82 -28.45
N GLN A 153 -49.97 -45.20 -28.94
CA GLN A 153 -49.20 -45.66 -30.13
C GLN A 153 -48.64 -47.07 -29.95
N LEU A 154 -48.14 -47.40 -28.74
CA LEU A 154 -47.65 -48.73 -28.44
C LEU A 154 -48.78 -49.76 -28.31
N GLU A 155 -49.94 -49.40 -27.75
CA GLU A 155 -51.14 -50.24 -27.69
C GLU A 155 -51.68 -50.51 -29.12
N ASP A 156 -51.75 -49.46 -29.98
CA ASP A 156 -52.15 -49.62 -31.40
C ASP A 156 -51.17 -50.52 -32.18
N ALA A 157 -49.85 -50.36 -31.94
CA ALA A 157 -48.83 -51.24 -32.55
C ALA A 157 -48.96 -52.70 -32.06
N ALA A 158 -49.19 -52.89 -30.76
CA ALA A 158 -49.43 -54.24 -30.18
C ALA A 158 -50.69 -54.90 -30.81
N THR A 159 -51.77 -54.12 -30.93
CA THR A 159 -52.99 -54.60 -31.55
C THR A 159 -52.78 -54.99 -33.02
N THR A 160 -51.99 -54.18 -33.75
CA THR A 160 -51.66 -54.46 -35.16
C THR A 160 -50.83 -55.77 -35.26
N ALA A 161 -49.82 -55.91 -34.44
CA ALA A 161 -49.00 -57.18 -34.43
C ALA A 161 -49.82 -58.41 -34.05
N GLU A 162 -50.78 -58.29 -33.15
CA GLU A 162 -51.73 -59.35 -32.83
C GLU A 162 -52.64 -59.66 -34.00
N MET A 163 -53.19 -58.64 -34.71
CA MET A 163 -53.99 -58.86 -35.91
C MET A 163 -53.18 -59.52 -37.00
N ASP A 164 -51.93 -59.15 -37.23
CA ASP A 164 -51.04 -59.79 -38.22
C ASP A 164 -50.81 -61.24 -37.89
N LEU A 165 -50.59 -61.59 -36.61
CA LEU A 165 -50.50 -62.98 -36.14
C LEU A 165 -51.81 -63.76 -36.36
N LEU A 166 -52.96 -63.11 -36.04
CA LEU A 166 -54.26 -63.76 -36.25
C LEU A 166 -54.57 -64.00 -37.76
N ALA A 167 -54.26 -62.97 -38.58
CA ALA A 167 -54.41 -63.11 -40.02
C ALA A 167 -53.49 -64.18 -40.61
N PHE A 168 -52.29 -64.36 -40.10
CA PHE A 168 -51.41 -65.44 -40.42
C PHE A 168 -52.00 -66.77 -39.99
N ASP A 169 -52.48 -66.88 -38.77
CA ASP A 169 -53.10 -68.13 -38.22
C ASP A 169 -54.41 -68.53 -38.99
N GLU A 170 -55.18 -67.51 -39.45
CA GLU A 170 -56.37 -67.78 -40.33
C GLU A 170 -55.99 -68.23 -41.69
N LYS A 171 -54.94 -67.66 -42.28
CA LYS A 171 -54.42 -68.06 -43.60
C LYS A 171 -53.73 -69.43 -43.66
N TYR A 172 -53.07 -69.75 -42.53
CA TYR A 172 -52.30 -71.00 -42.41
C TYR A 172 -52.67 -71.73 -41.11
N PRO A 173 -53.88 -72.30 -41.05
CA PRO A 173 -54.40 -72.92 -39.83
C PRO A 173 -53.59 -74.11 -39.31
N ASP A 174 -52.95 -74.86 -40.24
CA ASP A 174 -52.15 -76.01 -39.93
C ASP A 174 -50.81 -75.71 -39.24
N GLN A 175 -50.36 -74.43 -39.34
CA GLN A 175 -49.11 -73.96 -38.70
C GLN A 175 -49.35 -73.47 -37.25
N LYS A 176 -50.59 -73.42 -36.76
CA LYS A 176 -50.95 -73.01 -35.46
C LYS A 176 -50.52 -73.97 -34.34
N ASN A 177 -50.42 -75.26 -34.72
CA ASN A 177 -49.98 -76.32 -33.82
C ASN A 177 -48.80 -77.08 -34.44
N PRO A 178 -47.56 -76.66 -34.23
CA PRO A 178 -46.36 -77.30 -34.80
C PRO A 178 -46.18 -78.78 -34.33
N ASP A 179 -46.83 -79.17 -33.26
CA ASP A 179 -46.81 -80.48 -32.68
C ASP A 179 -47.99 -81.38 -33.19
N ALA A 180 -48.74 -80.91 -34.20
CA ALA A 180 -49.82 -81.70 -34.78
C ALA A 180 -49.25 -83.03 -35.32
N GLN A 181 -49.77 -84.13 -34.78
CA GLN A 181 -49.32 -85.47 -35.04
C GLN A 181 -49.46 -85.79 -36.54
N THR A 182 -48.32 -85.97 -37.18
CA THR A 182 -48.21 -86.41 -38.59
C THR A 182 -48.48 -87.92 -38.71
N THR A 183 -48.74 -88.60 -37.62
CA THR A 183 -49.02 -90.03 -37.51
C THR A 183 -50.36 -90.28 -36.85
N ASP A 184 -51.12 -91.25 -37.33
CA ASP A 184 -52.36 -91.76 -36.75
C ASP A 184 -52.09 -92.31 -35.33
N PRO A 185 -52.78 -91.84 -34.27
CA PRO A 185 -52.56 -92.32 -32.90
C PRO A 185 -52.84 -93.80 -32.67
N GLY A 186 -53.57 -94.46 -33.59
CA GLY A 186 -53.96 -95.90 -33.46
C GLY A 186 -53.07 -96.83 -34.19
N THR A 187 -52.43 -96.42 -35.27
CA THR A 187 -51.63 -97.27 -36.16
C THR A 187 -50.15 -96.90 -36.23
N GLY A 188 -49.79 -95.69 -35.82
CA GLY A 188 -48.42 -95.24 -35.91
C GLY A 188 -47.92 -94.95 -37.32
N GLU A 189 -48.79 -95.06 -38.33
CA GLU A 189 -48.44 -94.79 -39.72
C GLU A 189 -48.63 -93.30 -40.09
N PRO A 190 -47.79 -92.77 -41.00
CA PRO A 190 -47.96 -91.44 -41.51
C PRO A 190 -49.37 -91.26 -42.15
N VAL A 191 -50.10 -90.21 -41.78
CA VAL A 191 -51.38 -89.84 -42.38
C VAL A 191 -51.09 -89.39 -43.82
N PRO A 192 -51.66 -90.10 -44.90
CA PRO A 192 -51.38 -89.74 -46.31
C PRO A 192 -51.84 -88.30 -46.63
N GLY A 193 -50.91 -87.44 -47.09
CA GLY A 193 -51.18 -86.04 -47.46
C GLY A 193 -50.96 -84.99 -46.37
N ASN A 194 -50.38 -85.38 -45.23
CA ASN A 194 -49.95 -84.45 -44.19
C ASN A 194 -48.44 -84.37 -44.12
N ASP A 195 -47.80 -83.54 -44.94
CA ASP A 195 -46.35 -83.37 -45.04
C ASP A 195 -45.73 -82.67 -43.83
N GLY A 196 -46.55 -82.49 -42.77
CA GLY A 196 -46.16 -81.77 -41.59
C GLY A 196 -46.10 -80.22 -41.80
N PRO A 197 -45.91 -79.45 -40.72
CA PRO A 197 -45.86 -78.04 -40.84
C PRO A 197 -44.60 -77.59 -41.58
N ASP A 198 -44.74 -76.64 -42.52
CA ASP A 198 -43.62 -76.05 -43.29
C ASP A 198 -42.67 -75.28 -42.30
N PRO A 199 -41.41 -75.65 -42.20
CA PRO A 199 -40.44 -75.05 -41.28
C PRO A 199 -40.28 -73.53 -41.47
N GLN A 200 -40.47 -73.05 -42.73
CA GLN A 200 -40.39 -71.60 -43.02
C GLN A 200 -41.61 -70.87 -42.47
N LEU A 201 -42.81 -71.39 -42.62
CA LEU A 201 -44.04 -70.85 -42.12
C LEU A 201 -44.10 -70.91 -40.58
N VAL A 202 -43.58 -71.95 -39.97
CA VAL A 202 -43.43 -72.10 -38.51
C VAL A 202 -42.50 -71.02 -37.97
N SER A 203 -41.35 -70.79 -38.58
CA SER A 203 -40.43 -69.78 -38.17
C SER A 203 -41.00 -68.33 -38.35
N GLN A 204 -41.77 -68.12 -39.42
CA GLN A 204 -42.47 -66.86 -39.67
C GLN A 204 -43.55 -66.63 -38.63
N ARG A 205 -44.36 -67.62 -38.28
CA ARG A 205 -45.32 -67.53 -37.20
C ARG A 205 -44.70 -67.25 -35.86
N GLN A 206 -43.58 -67.89 -35.54
CA GLN A 206 -42.85 -67.63 -34.30
C GLN A 206 -42.36 -66.20 -34.27
N SER A 207 -41.83 -65.67 -35.34
CA SER A 207 -41.39 -64.27 -35.39
C SER A 207 -42.53 -63.26 -35.21
N LEU A 208 -43.71 -63.56 -35.77
CA LEU A 208 -44.90 -62.72 -35.54
C LEU A 208 -45.43 -62.81 -34.10
N SER A 209 -45.38 -64.04 -33.55
CA SER A 209 -45.76 -64.27 -32.12
C SER A 209 -44.82 -63.56 -31.16
N ASP A 210 -43.51 -63.60 -31.41
CA ASP A 210 -42.52 -62.89 -30.57
C ASP A 210 -42.67 -61.38 -30.72
N ALA A 211 -42.92 -60.88 -31.91
CA ALA A 211 -43.16 -59.46 -32.17
C ALA A 211 -44.42 -58.97 -31.45
N ALA A 212 -45.54 -59.76 -31.51
CA ALA A 212 -46.76 -59.40 -30.79
C ALA A 212 -46.58 -59.45 -29.27
N ALA A 213 -45.88 -60.43 -28.73
CA ALA A 213 -45.57 -60.56 -27.31
C ALA A 213 -44.65 -59.37 -26.83
N GLN A 214 -43.67 -59.02 -27.63
CA GLN A 214 -42.78 -57.90 -27.33
C GLN A 214 -43.54 -56.56 -27.33
N ALA A 215 -44.31 -56.27 -28.36
CA ALA A 215 -45.10 -55.06 -28.47
C ALA A 215 -46.12 -54.91 -27.30
N ARG A 216 -46.76 -56.01 -26.89
CA ARG A 216 -47.66 -56.02 -25.75
C ARG A 216 -46.94 -55.81 -24.43
N SER A 217 -45.72 -56.39 -24.28
CA SER A 217 -44.87 -56.18 -23.12
C SER A 217 -44.44 -54.71 -22.99
N GLU A 218 -43.97 -54.12 -24.10
CA GLU A 218 -43.56 -52.71 -24.17
C GLU A 218 -44.72 -51.77 -23.79
N ALA A 219 -45.91 -51.98 -24.38
CA ALA A 219 -47.10 -51.19 -24.06
C ALA A 219 -47.50 -51.30 -22.59
N THR A 220 -47.41 -52.51 -22.02
CA THR A 220 -47.78 -52.77 -20.60
C THR A 220 -46.78 -52.08 -19.65
N VAL A 221 -45.49 -52.19 -19.91
CA VAL A 221 -44.43 -51.55 -19.13
C VAL A 221 -44.57 -50.03 -19.18
N GLN A 222 -44.78 -49.45 -20.36
CA GLN A 222 -44.95 -48.01 -20.52
C GLN A 222 -46.22 -47.49 -19.86
N LYS A 223 -47.33 -48.26 -19.89
CA LYS A 223 -48.57 -47.95 -19.21
C LYS A 223 -48.42 -47.97 -17.67
N ALA A 224 -47.65 -48.93 -17.13
CA ALA A 224 -47.33 -48.98 -15.71
C ALA A 224 -46.44 -47.80 -15.27
N GLN A 225 -45.51 -47.39 -16.09
CA GLN A 225 -44.68 -46.23 -15.85
C GLN A 225 -45.51 -44.93 -15.84
N LEU A 226 -46.44 -44.74 -16.75
CA LEU A 226 -47.33 -43.59 -16.80
C LEU A 226 -48.13 -43.45 -15.50
N ALA A 227 -48.60 -44.55 -14.90
CA ALA A 227 -49.37 -44.52 -13.68
C ALA A 227 -48.57 -44.13 -12.42
N SER A 228 -47.26 -44.29 -12.42
CA SER A 228 -46.37 -44.09 -11.28
C SER A 228 -45.58 -42.78 -11.32
N THR A 229 -45.59 -42.03 -12.44
CA THR A 229 -44.60 -40.94 -12.66
C THR A 229 -45.23 -39.55 -12.57
N GLN A 230 -44.88 -38.81 -11.52
CA GLN A 230 -44.98 -37.35 -11.50
C GLN A 230 -43.56 -36.76 -11.78
N PRO A 231 -43.36 -36.08 -12.93
CA PRO A 231 -42.06 -35.58 -13.33
C PRO A 231 -41.48 -34.56 -12.36
N TYR A 232 -42.32 -33.75 -11.74
CA TYR A 232 -41.92 -32.72 -10.79
C TYR A 232 -42.75 -32.85 -9.51
N GLN A 233 -42.08 -32.63 -8.35
CA GLN A 233 -42.69 -32.58 -7.04
C GLN A 233 -42.22 -31.38 -6.25
N SER A 234 -43.10 -30.73 -5.50
CA SER A 234 -42.73 -29.68 -4.56
C SER A 234 -42.26 -30.30 -3.26
N LEU A 235 -41.18 -29.78 -2.67
CA LEU A 235 -40.68 -30.17 -1.35
C LEU A 235 -41.45 -29.56 -0.19
N GLY A 236 -42.58 -28.89 -0.44
CA GLY A 236 -43.44 -28.29 0.56
C GLY A 236 -43.32 -26.78 0.66
N GLU A 237 -44.28 -26.19 1.31
CA GLU A 237 -44.35 -24.73 1.53
C GLU A 237 -43.34 -24.31 2.59
N GLN A 238 -42.51 -23.31 2.24
CA GLN A 238 -41.67 -22.64 3.24
C GLN A 238 -42.32 -21.32 3.68
N GLN A 239 -42.32 -21.08 4.99
CA GLN A 239 -42.81 -19.81 5.53
C GLN A 239 -41.94 -18.63 5.03
N PRO A 240 -42.56 -17.49 4.71
CA PRO A 240 -41.83 -16.30 4.25
C PRO A 240 -40.80 -15.87 5.29
N LYS A 241 -39.55 -15.71 4.90
CA LYS A 241 -38.46 -15.23 5.73
C LYS A 241 -38.17 -13.77 5.38
N ARG A 242 -37.69 -12.99 6.34
CA ARG A 242 -37.20 -11.64 6.06
C ARG A 242 -36.12 -11.73 5.01
N ALA A 243 -36.25 -10.95 3.93
CA ALA A 243 -35.27 -10.92 2.88
C ALA A 243 -33.94 -10.43 3.45
N LYS A 244 -32.87 -11.23 3.30
CA LYS A 244 -31.51 -10.78 3.65
C LYS A 244 -31.09 -9.72 2.66
N ARG A 245 -30.81 -8.51 3.14
CA ARG A 245 -30.11 -7.50 2.36
C ARG A 245 -28.66 -7.94 2.12
N GLY A 246 -28.07 -7.45 1.04
CA GLY A 246 -26.69 -7.74 0.68
C GLY A 246 -25.72 -7.42 1.81
N ALA A 247 -24.50 -7.96 1.76
CA ALA A 247 -23.50 -8.01 2.81
C ALA A 247 -23.02 -6.64 3.38
N PHE A 248 -23.45 -5.50 2.83
CA PHE A 248 -23.11 -4.16 3.29
C PHE A 248 -24.36 -3.34 3.59
N GLU A 249 -24.86 -3.46 4.81
CA GLU A 249 -25.91 -2.55 5.29
C GLU A 249 -25.25 -1.38 6.03
N ILE A 250 -25.45 -0.16 5.50
CA ILE A 250 -25.12 1.05 6.26
C ILE A 250 -26.10 1.11 7.45
N PRO A 251 -25.61 1.25 8.69
CA PRO A 251 -26.44 1.26 9.87
C PRO A 251 -27.60 2.26 9.76
N SER A 252 -28.77 1.90 10.23
CA SER A 252 -29.97 2.73 10.12
C SER A 252 -29.98 3.92 11.09
N SER A 253 -29.29 3.83 12.22
CA SER A 253 -29.22 4.91 13.21
C SER A 253 -28.18 5.97 12.81
N LEU A 254 -28.54 7.24 12.99
CA LEU A 254 -27.69 8.39 12.64
C LEU A 254 -26.30 8.34 13.31
N PRO A 255 -26.16 8.03 14.63
CA PRO A 255 -24.83 7.96 15.25
C PRO A 255 -23.98 6.81 14.70
N LEU A 256 -24.58 5.66 14.38
CA LEU A 256 -23.87 4.53 13.80
C LEU A 256 -23.43 4.81 12.35
N ARG A 257 -24.24 5.52 11.56
CA ARG A 257 -23.86 5.96 10.19
C ARG A 257 -22.69 6.94 10.22
N ALA A 258 -22.76 7.95 11.10
CA ALA A 258 -21.70 8.93 11.26
C ALA A 258 -20.39 8.26 11.70
N SER A 259 -20.45 7.35 12.65
CA SER A 259 -19.28 6.59 13.12
C SER A 259 -18.71 5.67 12.04
N PHE A 260 -19.57 4.97 11.32
CA PHE A 260 -19.16 4.04 10.25
C PHE A 260 -18.48 4.76 9.08
N LEU A 261 -19.12 5.81 8.55
CA LEU A 261 -18.53 6.61 7.47
C LEU A 261 -17.35 7.46 7.95
N GLY A 262 -17.34 7.89 9.22
CA GLY A 262 -16.19 8.52 9.86
C GLY A 262 -14.98 7.60 9.92
N PHE A 263 -15.17 6.33 10.30
CA PHE A 263 -14.12 5.31 10.30
C PHE A 263 -13.54 5.07 8.90
N PHE A 264 -14.40 4.96 7.87
CA PHE A 264 -13.93 4.84 6.49
C PHE A 264 -13.20 6.09 6.01
N GLY A 265 -13.69 7.28 6.40
CA GLY A 265 -13.00 8.54 6.15
C GLY A 265 -11.60 8.56 6.76
N LEU A 266 -11.46 8.12 8.02
CA LEU A 266 -10.18 8.02 8.71
C LEU A 266 -9.24 7.00 8.03
N LEU A 267 -9.75 5.87 7.60
CA LEU A 267 -8.96 4.86 6.86
C LEU A 267 -8.42 5.43 5.53
N LEU A 268 -9.28 6.09 4.76
CA LEU A 268 -8.90 6.77 3.52
C LEU A 268 -7.88 7.89 3.78
N GLY A 269 -8.08 8.66 4.86
CA GLY A 269 -7.14 9.69 5.31
C GLY A 269 -5.78 9.12 5.69
N ALA A 270 -5.74 7.95 6.34
CA ALA A 270 -4.50 7.26 6.68
C ALA A 270 -3.76 6.77 5.41
N ILE A 271 -4.48 6.19 4.47
CA ILE A 271 -3.91 5.79 3.17
C ILE A 271 -3.36 7.00 2.42
N LEU A 272 -4.12 8.08 2.35
CA LEU A 272 -3.70 9.34 1.71
C LEU A 272 -2.46 9.93 2.39
N ALA A 273 -2.41 9.92 3.73
CA ALA A 273 -1.25 10.40 4.48
C ALA A 273 0.01 9.59 4.16
N LEU A 274 -0.10 8.25 4.04
CA LEU A 274 1.00 7.37 3.68
C LEU A 274 1.46 7.58 2.23
N VAL A 275 0.52 7.76 1.30
CA VAL A 275 0.82 8.06 -0.12
C VAL A 275 1.55 9.40 -0.25
N LEU A 276 1.04 10.45 0.41
CA LEU A 276 1.67 11.78 0.40
C LEU A 276 3.05 11.78 1.06
N GLU A 277 3.28 10.93 2.06
CA GLU A 277 4.60 10.77 2.67
C GLU A 277 5.56 10.05 1.73
N ARG A 278 5.09 9.07 0.98
CA ARG A 278 5.89 8.36 -0.02
C ARG A 278 6.29 9.26 -1.19
N LEU A 279 5.41 10.20 -1.57
CA LEU A 279 5.67 11.16 -2.65
C LEU A 279 6.61 12.30 -2.22
N ASN A 280 6.69 12.60 -0.91
CA ASN A 280 7.48 13.72 -0.39
C ASN A 280 8.22 13.26 0.89
N ARG A 281 9.14 12.32 0.70
CA ARG A 281 9.95 11.75 1.79
C ARG A 281 10.94 12.78 2.30
N ARG A 282 10.82 13.12 3.59
CA ARG A 282 11.75 14.05 4.25
C ARG A 282 12.86 13.29 4.95
N ILE A 283 14.01 13.92 5.02
CA ILE A 283 15.21 13.40 5.68
C ILE A 283 15.13 13.79 7.16
N ASP A 284 14.96 12.82 8.04
CA ASP A 284 14.88 13.03 9.49
C ASP A 284 16.15 12.57 10.22
N THR A 285 16.83 11.56 9.68
CA THR A 285 17.92 10.88 10.35
C THR A 285 19.18 10.77 9.50
N ARG A 286 20.32 10.54 10.16
CA ARG A 286 21.61 10.31 9.49
C ARG A 286 21.60 9.13 8.50
N PRO A 287 21.04 7.96 8.79
CA PRO A 287 20.95 6.87 7.81
C PRO A 287 20.16 7.24 6.54
N GLU A 288 19.04 7.97 6.72
CA GLU A 288 18.23 8.43 5.58
C GLU A 288 19.00 9.42 4.70
N LEU A 289 19.78 10.32 5.31
CA LEU A 289 20.63 11.25 4.58
C LEU A 289 21.73 10.52 3.80
N ALA A 290 22.38 9.54 4.43
CA ALA A 290 23.44 8.73 3.78
C ALA A 290 22.89 7.90 2.61
N GLU A 291 21.64 7.40 2.72
CA GLU A 291 20.96 6.67 1.65
C GLU A 291 20.58 7.59 0.49
N ALA A 292 20.16 8.85 0.81
CA ALA A 292 19.64 9.78 -0.19
C ALA A 292 20.70 10.32 -1.16
N CYS A 293 21.89 10.72 -0.68
CA CYS A 293 22.84 11.46 -1.52
C CYS A 293 24.24 10.85 -1.60
N GLN A 294 24.53 9.77 -0.87
CA GLN A 294 25.84 9.09 -0.83
C GLN A 294 27.05 10.00 -0.53
N LEU A 295 26.80 11.23 -0.06
CA LEU A 295 27.84 12.17 0.33
C LEU A 295 28.28 11.94 1.79
N PRO A 296 29.55 12.27 2.13
CA PRO A 296 30.00 12.23 3.51
C PRO A 296 29.16 13.12 4.42
N ILE A 297 28.75 12.60 5.59
CA ILE A 297 28.10 13.42 6.61
C ILE A 297 29.18 13.96 7.54
N ILE A 298 29.51 15.24 7.37
CA ILE A 298 30.59 15.95 8.05
C ILE A 298 30.30 16.04 9.55
N ALA A 299 29.11 16.51 9.90
CA ALA A 299 28.68 16.61 11.28
C ALA A 299 27.14 16.56 11.38
N GLU A 300 26.70 16.32 12.60
CA GLU A 300 25.29 16.36 12.98
C GLU A 300 25.10 17.41 14.08
N VAL A 301 24.15 18.32 13.88
CA VAL A 301 23.90 19.45 14.77
C VAL A 301 22.50 19.32 15.39
N GLY A 302 22.44 19.20 16.71
CA GLY A 302 21.18 19.07 17.43
C GLY A 302 20.30 20.30 17.34
N PHE A 303 18.98 20.10 17.45
CA PHE A 303 18.00 21.19 17.48
C PHE A 303 18.13 22.02 18.77
N VAL A 304 18.30 23.33 18.63
CA VAL A 304 18.23 24.30 19.74
C VAL A 304 17.09 25.28 19.47
N PRO A 305 16.09 25.35 20.37
CA PRO A 305 15.02 26.32 20.27
C PRO A 305 15.57 27.76 20.26
N GLU A 306 14.93 28.63 19.49
CA GLU A 306 15.40 30.00 19.28
C GLU A 306 15.65 30.76 20.59
N LYS A 307 14.76 30.62 21.57
CA LYS A 307 14.87 31.25 22.90
C LYS A 307 16.06 30.75 23.74
N ARG A 308 16.71 29.63 23.35
CA ARG A 308 17.84 29.03 24.05
C ARG A 308 19.15 29.12 23.25
N ARG A 309 19.13 29.81 22.11
CA ARG A 309 20.34 30.01 21.30
C ARG A 309 21.28 30.93 22.06
N PRO A 310 22.56 30.61 22.21
CA PRO A 310 23.52 31.49 22.87
C PRO A 310 23.74 32.72 21.99
N THR A 311 23.44 33.89 22.53
CA THR A 311 23.62 35.19 21.86
C THR A 311 24.24 36.18 22.80
N GLU A 312 25.08 37.07 22.28
CA GLU A 312 25.67 38.20 22.98
C GLU A 312 25.71 39.43 22.06
N ASP A 313 25.22 40.56 22.51
CA ASP A 313 25.09 41.81 21.72
C ASP A 313 24.42 41.57 20.35
N GLY A 314 23.38 40.72 20.28
CA GLY A 314 22.69 40.38 19.07
C GLY A 314 23.40 39.34 18.18
N ALA A 315 24.67 39.06 18.40
CA ALA A 315 25.41 38.02 17.64
C ALA A 315 25.19 36.64 18.22
N LEU A 316 25.00 35.67 17.32
CA LEU A 316 24.98 34.24 17.69
C LEU A 316 26.37 33.77 18.09
N LEU A 317 26.47 33.03 19.19
CA LEU A 317 27.73 32.53 19.72
C LEU A 317 27.93 31.04 19.45
N LEU A 318 29.17 30.67 19.15
CA LEU A 318 29.62 29.29 19.15
C LEU A 318 29.76 28.77 20.56
N ALA A 319 28.66 28.33 21.17
CA ALA A 319 28.64 27.89 22.55
C ALA A 319 27.70 26.70 22.77
N GLY A 320 27.82 26.04 23.92
CA GLY A 320 26.95 24.94 24.31
C GLY A 320 27.01 23.74 23.37
N VAL A 321 25.86 23.14 23.09
CA VAL A 321 25.73 21.88 22.31
C VAL A 321 26.22 22.02 20.87
N TRP A 322 26.19 23.21 20.31
CA TRP A 322 26.60 23.44 18.92
C TRP A 322 28.13 23.48 18.72
N ALA A 323 28.87 23.94 19.75
CA ALA A 323 30.28 24.22 19.64
C ALA A 323 31.07 23.04 19.09
N GLU A 324 30.86 21.86 19.66
CA GLU A 324 31.59 20.66 19.25
C GLU A 324 31.23 20.20 17.82
N SER A 325 29.96 20.32 17.42
CA SER A 325 29.54 19.97 16.06
C SER A 325 30.19 20.86 15.01
N TYR A 326 30.27 22.17 15.24
CA TYR A 326 30.92 23.11 14.30
C TYR A 326 32.44 23.04 14.36
N ARG A 327 33.05 22.70 15.50
CA ARG A 327 34.48 22.37 15.59
C ARG A 327 34.85 21.15 14.74
N ARG A 328 33.94 20.14 14.66
CA ARG A 328 34.11 19.01 13.74
C ARG A 328 34.04 19.43 12.28
N VAL A 329 33.10 20.35 11.94
CA VAL A 329 33.03 20.92 10.57
C VAL A 329 34.36 21.62 10.23
N ARG A 330 34.86 22.48 11.13
CA ARG A 330 36.18 23.12 10.99
C ARG A 330 37.29 22.11 10.75
N SER A 331 37.40 21.07 11.60
CA SER A 331 38.48 20.07 11.47
C SER A 331 38.40 19.32 10.12
N ALA A 332 37.17 19.04 9.64
CA ALA A 332 36.97 18.43 8.33
C ALA A 332 37.39 19.38 7.19
N MET A 333 37.04 20.68 7.29
CA MET A 333 37.43 21.71 6.30
C MET A 333 38.96 21.83 6.22
N GLN A 334 39.66 21.90 7.36
CA GLN A 334 41.11 21.95 7.41
C GLN A 334 41.75 20.71 6.80
N PHE A 335 41.23 19.52 7.14
CA PHE A 335 41.73 18.26 6.60
C PHE A 335 41.57 18.18 5.07
N VAL A 336 40.43 18.59 4.53
CA VAL A 336 40.18 18.57 3.07
C VAL A 336 41.05 19.58 2.36
N HIS A 337 41.23 20.78 2.91
CA HIS A 337 42.07 21.80 2.33
C HIS A 337 43.56 21.36 2.27
N GLU A 338 44.06 20.69 3.32
CA GLU A 338 45.46 20.20 3.37
C GLU A 338 45.70 18.94 2.51
N ARG A 339 44.70 18.07 2.33
CA ARG A 339 44.86 16.73 1.74
C ARG A 339 43.98 16.42 0.53
N GLY A 340 43.16 17.35 0.12
CA GLY A 340 42.42 17.27 -1.14
C GLY A 340 41.07 16.52 -1.09
N THR A 341 40.82 15.56 -0.21
CA THR A 341 39.50 14.85 -0.15
C THR A 341 39.21 14.16 1.19
N LEU A 342 37.96 14.10 1.62
CA LEU A 342 37.45 13.18 2.61
C LEU A 342 37.20 11.83 1.91
N GLY A 343 38.11 10.86 2.07
CA GLY A 343 37.96 9.54 1.46
C GLY A 343 36.70 8.80 1.92
N VAL A 344 35.78 8.52 0.99
CA VAL A 344 34.72 7.53 1.16
C VAL A 344 35.14 6.28 0.38
N PRO A 345 35.34 5.12 1.03
CA PRO A 345 35.69 3.90 0.32
C PRO A 345 34.56 3.54 -0.67
N GLY A 346 34.90 3.52 -1.97
CA GLY A 346 33.99 3.03 -3.02
C GLY A 346 33.30 4.07 -3.90
N HIS A 347 33.52 5.38 -3.65
CA HIS A 347 33.07 6.42 -4.58
C HIS A 347 34.26 7.01 -5.34
N PRO A 348 34.14 7.21 -6.66
CA PRO A 348 35.09 8.02 -7.40
C PRO A 348 34.88 9.50 -7.01
N THR A 349 35.48 9.92 -5.92
CA THR A 349 35.56 11.33 -5.51
C THR A 349 36.66 12.01 -6.30
N SER A 350 36.61 11.95 -7.61
CA SER A 350 37.50 12.74 -8.41
C SER A 350 36.88 12.99 -9.76
N ILE A 351 36.14 14.08 -9.83
CA ILE A 351 36.24 14.95 -10.99
C ILE A 351 37.04 16.19 -10.56
N ALA A 352 38.06 16.01 -9.75
CA ALA A 352 39.22 16.89 -9.73
C ALA A 352 40.24 16.13 -10.58
N GLY A 353 40.48 16.58 -11.79
CA GLY A 353 41.67 16.18 -12.53
C GLY A 353 42.87 16.35 -11.61
N ASP A 354 43.89 15.53 -11.78
CA ASP A 354 45.16 15.51 -11.03
C ASP A 354 45.90 16.86 -10.92
N ASP A 355 45.27 17.95 -11.32
CA ASP A 355 45.81 19.32 -11.39
C ASP A 355 45.17 20.31 -10.37
N ALA A 356 44.22 19.91 -9.49
CA ALA A 356 43.42 20.89 -8.73
C ALA A 356 43.97 21.28 -7.33
N SER A 357 45.10 20.73 -6.87
CA SER A 357 45.64 21.06 -5.53
C SER A 357 47.05 21.67 -5.55
N ALA A 358 47.70 21.74 -6.70
CA ALA A 358 48.90 22.52 -6.85
C ALA A 358 48.59 23.70 -7.79
N GLY A 359 48.29 24.86 -7.20
CA GLY A 359 48.48 26.10 -7.96
C GLY A 359 49.83 26.02 -8.64
N LYS A 360 49.85 26.19 -9.95
CA LYS A 360 51.05 26.06 -10.79
C LYS A 360 52.25 26.87 -10.35
N ASP A 361 52.14 27.64 -9.25
CA ASP A 361 53.16 28.56 -8.77
C ASP A 361 53.53 28.36 -7.27
N GLY A 362 53.08 27.28 -6.59
CA GLY A 362 53.48 27.01 -5.21
C GLY A 362 53.02 28.04 -4.16
N VAL A 363 52.05 28.87 -4.50
CA VAL A 363 51.48 29.85 -3.56
C VAL A 363 50.37 29.18 -2.79
N GLU A 364 50.59 28.96 -1.48
CA GLU A 364 49.51 28.57 -0.55
C GLU A 364 48.44 29.64 -0.54
N HIS A 365 47.20 29.30 -0.95
CA HIS A 365 46.06 30.20 -0.82
C HIS A 365 45.13 29.69 0.25
N GLY A 366 44.38 30.61 0.89
CA GLY A 366 43.35 30.25 1.84
C GLY A 366 42.16 29.51 1.17
N GLY A 367 41.64 28.43 1.77
CA GLY A 367 40.54 27.66 1.22
C GLY A 367 39.22 28.43 1.17
N VAL A 368 38.48 28.27 0.06
CA VAL A 368 37.18 28.89 -0.15
C VAL A 368 36.05 27.86 -0.03
N PHE A 369 35.21 28.01 0.98
CA PHE A 369 34.14 27.07 1.30
C PHE A 369 32.76 27.74 1.17
N MET A 370 31.88 27.15 0.39
CA MET A 370 30.53 27.62 0.16
C MET A 370 29.51 26.82 0.98
N PHE A 371 28.71 27.48 1.78
CA PHE A 371 27.58 26.90 2.47
C PHE A 371 26.30 27.19 1.70
N THR A 372 25.64 26.14 1.25
CA THR A 372 24.36 26.20 0.55
C THR A 372 23.37 25.17 1.12
N SER A 373 22.13 25.17 0.63
CA SER A 373 21.08 24.27 1.06
C SER A 373 20.06 24.04 -0.06
N THR A 374 19.17 23.08 0.09
CA THR A 374 18.11 22.81 -0.90
C THR A 374 17.04 23.89 -0.87
N ALA A 375 16.60 24.30 0.32
CA ALA A 375 15.48 25.22 0.51
C ALA A 375 15.77 26.32 1.54
N PRO A 376 15.01 27.43 1.53
CA PRO A 376 15.15 28.50 2.51
C PRO A 376 14.86 28.02 3.95
N GLY A 377 15.64 28.52 4.92
CA GLY A 377 15.43 28.23 6.35
C GLY A 377 15.98 26.88 6.82
N GLU A 378 16.88 26.27 6.07
CA GLU A 378 17.56 25.01 6.44
C GLU A 378 18.79 25.22 7.35
N GLY A 379 19.14 26.45 7.67
CA GLY A 379 20.18 26.77 8.64
C GLY A 379 21.56 27.07 8.04
N LYS A 380 21.68 27.28 6.73
CA LYS A 380 22.94 27.61 6.04
C LYS A 380 23.67 28.81 6.65
N THR A 381 22.99 29.96 6.84
CA THR A 381 23.57 31.17 7.41
C THR A 381 24.08 30.96 8.84
N THR A 382 23.30 30.26 9.67
CA THR A 382 23.69 29.87 11.03
C THR A 382 24.93 28.97 10.99
N SER A 383 24.95 28.01 10.09
CA SER A 383 26.06 27.05 9.98
C SER A 383 27.34 27.73 9.46
N ALA A 384 27.23 28.60 8.46
CA ALA A 384 28.35 29.39 7.95
C ALA A 384 28.95 30.28 9.07
N ALA A 385 28.09 31.01 9.78
CA ALA A 385 28.51 31.90 10.86
C ALA A 385 29.22 31.17 12.02
N LEU A 386 28.65 30.05 12.51
CA LEU A 386 29.23 29.29 13.60
C LEU A 386 30.48 28.50 13.18
N THR A 387 30.57 28.06 11.93
CA THR A 387 31.79 27.47 11.37
C THR A 387 32.91 28.52 11.23
N ALA A 388 32.57 29.73 10.80
CA ALA A 388 33.52 30.84 10.73
C ALA A 388 34.09 31.20 12.11
N GLN A 389 33.24 31.24 13.15
CA GLN A 389 33.70 31.42 14.53
C GLN A 389 34.62 30.25 14.96
N ALA A 390 34.29 29.01 14.61
CA ALA A 390 35.12 27.84 14.94
C ALA A 390 36.49 27.89 14.26
N MET A 391 36.60 28.42 13.03
CA MET A 391 37.88 28.63 12.33
C MET A 391 38.71 29.72 13.04
N ALA A 392 38.06 30.85 13.36
CA ALA A 392 38.71 31.97 14.01
C ALA A 392 39.17 31.65 15.45
N GLU A 393 38.46 30.77 16.18
CA GLU A 393 38.80 30.31 17.54
C GLU A 393 40.21 29.69 17.59
N VAL A 394 40.67 29.02 16.54
CA VAL A 394 42.01 28.43 16.47
C VAL A 394 43.05 29.31 15.75
N GLY A 395 42.75 30.61 15.60
CA GLY A 395 43.69 31.58 15.05
C GLY A 395 43.71 31.66 13.53
N VAL A 396 42.85 30.92 12.82
CA VAL A 396 42.75 30.98 11.37
C VAL A 396 42.08 32.29 10.95
N ARG A 397 42.81 33.10 10.11
CA ARG A 397 42.23 34.32 9.54
C ARG A 397 41.08 33.97 8.62
N THR A 398 39.89 34.34 8.98
CA THR A 398 38.64 33.92 8.33
C THR A 398 37.83 35.11 7.87
N LEU A 399 37.41 35.05 6.58
CA LEU A 399 36.44 36.02 6.02
C LEU A 399 35.11 35.31 5.81
N LEU A 400 34.07 35.79 6.48
CA LEU A 400 32.70 35.35 6.29
C LEU A 400 31.99 36.30 5.33
N VAL A 401 31.51 35.76 4.20
CA VAL A 401 30.89 36.56 3.12
C VAL A 401 29.40 36.19 3.04
N GLY A 402 28.55 37.21 3.16
CA GLY A 402 27.12 37.04 2.86
C GLY A 402 26.85 37.22 1.37
N ALA A 403 26.48 36.14 0.71
CA ALA A 403 26.14 36.12 -0.71
C ALA A 403 24.69 35.62 -0.97
N ASP A 404 23.82 35.63 0.06
CA ASP A 404 22.39 35.54 -0.13
C ASP A 404 21.82 36.95 -0.44
N PHE A 405 21.93 37.34 -1.71
CA PHE A 405 21.54 38.66 -2.18
C PHE A 405 20.02 38.89 -2.16
N ARG A 406 19.25 37.82 -2.09
CA ARG A 406 17.79 37.87 -2.09
C ARG A 406 17.18 38.00 -0.69
N ARG A 407 17.81 37.33 0.29
CA ARG A 407 17.37 37.33 1.69
C ARG A 407 18.58 37.42 2.63
N PRO A 408 19.28 38.57 2.66
CA PRO A 408 20.46 38.72 3.48
C PRO A 408 20.09 38.71 4.98
N THR A 409 20.49 37.65 5.67
CA THR A 409 20.21 37.47 7.11
C THR A 409 21.48 37.43 7.95
N LEU A 410 22.64 37.38 7.32
CA LEU A 410 23.93 37.20 7.98
C LEU A 410 24.28 38.32 8.95
N GLY A 411 23.96 39.57 8.59
CA GLY A 411 24.17 40.73 9.49
C GLY A 411 23.46 40.58 10.83
N GLY A 412 22.19 40.16 10.80
CA GLY A 412 21.42 39.89 12.02
C GLY A 412 21.97 38.72 12.83
N VAL A 413 22.47 37.67 12.18
CA VAL A 413 23.11 36.52 12.86
C VAL A 413 24.42 36.94 13.55
N MET A 414 25.17 37.85 12.96
CA MET A 414 26.46 38.32 13.48
C MET A 414 26.35 39.57 14.36
N GLY A 415 25.15 40.11 14.56
CA GLY A 415 24.91 41.31 15.35
C GLY A 415 25.49 42.60 14.73
N VAL A 416 25.61 42.63 13.37
CA VAL A 416 26.20 43.74 12.63
C VAL A 416 25.20 44.21 11.57
N GLU A 417 24.68 45.45 11.77
CA GLU A 417 23.60 45.96 10.91
C GLU A 417 24.02 47.10 9.98
N ALA A 418 25.01 47.93 10.34
CA ALA A 418 25.36 49.13 9.61
C ALA A 418 26.78 49.12 9.03
N GLY A 419 26.97 49.82 7.92
CA GLY A 419 28.26 50.06 7.28
C GLY A 419 28.30 49.66 5.82
N PRO A 420 29.43 49.90 5.10
CA PRO A 420 29.60 49.54 3.71
C PRO A 420 29.43 48.06 3.47
N THR A 421 28.87 47.72 2.30
CA THR A 421 28.50 46.36 1.90
C THR A 421 29.08 46.04 0.50
N ILE A 422 28.96 44.77 0.08
CA ILE A 422 29.37 44.36 -1.28
C ILE A 422 28.62 45.14 -2.36
N ALA A 423 27.35 45.49 -2.09
CA ALA A 423 26.55 46.27 -3.03
C ALA A 423 27.12 47.68 -3.28
N ASP A 424 27.78 48.26 -2.29
CA ASP A 424 28.41 49.59 -2.47
C ASP A 424 29.64 49.52 -3.37
N LEU A 425 30.23 48.36 -3.58
CA LEU A 425 31.32 48.14 -4.55
C LEU A 425 30.85 48.22 -6.00
N THR A 426 29.57 48.09 -6.29
CA THR A 426 28.98 48.09 -7.64
C THR A 426 28.49 49.50 -8.06
N GLY A 427 28.48 50.48 -7.18
CA GLY A 427 28.06 51.84 -7.43
C GLY A 427 29.02 52.64 -8.36
N PRO A 428 28.76 53.94 -8.61
CA PRO A 428 29.62 54.82 -9.37
C PRO A 428 31.05 54.85 -8.82
N ALA A 429 32.06 54.90 -9.71
CA ALA A 429 33.46 54.78 -9.29
C ALA A 429 33.90 55.84 -8.27
N GLU A 430 33.28 57.01 -8.30
CA GLU A 430 33.57 58.14 -7.41
C GLU A 430 33.10 57.89 -5.94
N ASP A 431 32.04 57.05 -5.77
CA ASP A 431 31.44 56.78 -4.48
C ASP A 431 31.81 55.41 -3.91
N ARG A 432 32.60 54.62 -4.64
CA ARG A 432 32.95 53.23 -4.23
C ARG A 432 33.82 53.24 -2.97
N PRO A 433 33.40 52.54 -1.92
CA PRO A 433 34.27 52.33 -0.78
C PRO A 433 35.47 51.47 -1.16
N LYS A 434 36.57 51.60 -0.43
CA LYS A 434 37.69 50.66 -0.55
C LYS A 434 37.26 49.28 -0.02
N VAL A 435 37.88 48.20 -0.54
CA VAL A 435 37.57 46.82 -0.12
C VAL A 435 37.78 46.64 1.39
N ASP A 436 38.79 47.27 1.97
CA ASP A 436 39.06 47.27 3.42
C ASP A 436 37.95 47.93 4.30
N GLN A 437 37.13 48.77 3.69
CA GLN A 437 35.96 49.34 4.35
C GLN A 437 34.73 48.39 4.32
N VAL A 438 34.65 47.53 3.30
CA VAL A 438 33.60 46.54 3.14
C VAL A 438 33.88 45.27 3.97
N VAL A 439 35.18 44.89 4.02
CA VAL A 439 35.66 43.80 4.87
C VAL A 439 35.94 44.32 6.26
N ARG A 440 35.03 44.03 7.19
CA ARG A 440 35.09 44.61 8.56
C ARG A 440 35.48 43.55 9.58
N PRO A 441 36.30 43.94 10.60
CA PRO A 441 36.52 43.08 11.74
C PRO A 441 35.23 42.86 12.51
N THR A 442 35.05 41.68 13.08
CA THR A 442 33.96 41.38 14.02
C THR A 442 34.46 41.46 15.46
N LYS A 443 33.58 41.25 16.44
CA LYS A 443 33.98 41.10 17.85
C LYS A 443 34.81 39.83 18.13
N PHE A 444 34.83 38.88 17.20
CA PHE A 444 35.63 37.67 17.28
C PHE A 444 37.01 37.92 16.65
N ALA A 445 38.07 37.62 17.39
CA ALA A 445 39.43 37.72 16.87
C ALA A 445 39.59 36.85 15.62
N ASN A 446 40.34 37.31 14.63
CA ASN A 446 40.58 36.64 13.34
C ASN A 446 39.38 36.42 12.43
N LEU A 447 38.19 36.93 12.81
CA LEU A 447 36.96 36.84 12.00
C LEU A 447 36.58 38.19 11.41
N TYR A 448 36.54 38.23 10.09
CA TYR A 448 36.11 39.37 9.30
C TYR A 448 34.81 39.08 8.59
N LEU A 449 34.03 40.12 8.30
CA LEU A 449 32.68 40.02 7.75
C LEU A 449 32.53 40.96 6.54
N ALA A 450 32.02 40.42 5.42
CA ALA A 450 31.53 41.21 4.29
C ALA A 450 30.06 40.88 4.04
N LEU A 451 29.18 41.85 4.10
CA LEU A 451 27.73 41.69 3.91
C LEU A 451 27.31 42.04 2.50
N SER A 452 26.33 41.35 1.95
CA SER A 452 25.78 41.57 0.61
C SER A 452 25.15 42.94 0.42
N GLY A 453 24.53 43.47 1.42
CA GLY A 453 23.77 44.74 1.35
C GLY A 453 22.25 44.52 1.41
N ARG A 454 21.49 45.41 0.78
CA ARG A 454 20.02 45.32 0.75
C ARG A 454 19.57 44.21 -0.24
N PRO A 455 18.40 43.61 0.01
CA PRO A 455 17.85 42.59 -0.92
C PRO A 455 17.70 43.17 -2.34
N THR A 456 18.20 42.44 -3.34
CA THR A 456 18.08 42.83 -4.74
C THR A 456 17.74 41.63 -5.64
N ARG A 457 17.18 41.91 -6.82
CA ARG A 457 16.93 40.93 -7.87
C ARG A 457 17.96 40.97 -8.96
N ASP A 458 18.61 42.09 -9.15
CA ASP A 458 19.73 42.23 -10.07
C ASP A 458 21.04 41.97 -9.32
N VAL A 459 21.58 40.77 -9.55
CA VAL A 459 22.70 40.24 -8.77
C VAL A 459 23.98 40.09 -9.57
N SER A 460 23.96 40.35 -10.88
CA SER A 460 25.10 40.07 -11.78
C SER A 460 26.37 40.82 -11.38
N GLU A 461 26.26 42.13 -11.10
CA GLU A 461 27.39 42.93 -10.65
C GLU A 461 27.85 42.55 -9.23
N LEU A 462 26.89 42.18 -8.35
CA LEU A 462 27.19 41.73 -6.98
C LEU A 462 27.98 40.41 -7.01
N ILE A 463 27.64 39.47 -7.90
CA ILE A 463 28.34 38.21 -8.07
C ILE A 463 29.79 38.50 -8.53
N ALA A 464 29.96 39.38 -9.51
CA ALA A 464 31.29 39.75 -10.00
C ALA A 464 32.14 40.40 -8.89
N ALA A 465 31.59 41.37 -8.15
CA ALA A 465 32.25 42.00 -7.01
C ALA A 465 32.60 41.01 -5.90
N THR A 466 31.66 40.08 -5.59
CA THR A 466 31.89 39.02 -4.61
C THR A 466 33.02 38.08 -5.04
N ARG A 467 33.04 37.63 -6.29
CA ARG A 467 34.13 36.78 -6.81
C ARG A 467 35.50 37.49 -6.66
N GLN A 468 35.59 38.77 -7.03
CA GLN A 468 36.82 39.53 -6.89
C GLN A 468 37.27 39.64 -5.44
N LEU A 469 36.33 39.94 -4.50
CA LEU A 469 36.63 40.03 -3.09
C LEU A 469 37.07 38.70 -2.48
N VAL A 470 36.39 37.59 -2.84
CA VAL A 470 36.74 36.24 -2.40
C VAL A 470 38.14 35.85 -2.91
N SER A 471 38.41 36.01 -4.20
CA SER A 471 39.74 35.70 -4.79
C SER A 471 40.85 36.52 -4.15
N GLN A 472 40.61 37.80 -3.87
CA GLN A 472 41.59 38.66 -3.21
C GLN A 472 41.86 38.22 -1.77
N ALA A 473 40.82 37.84 -1.00
CA ALA A 473 40.99 37.36 0.36
C ALA A 473 41.72 36.00 0.41
N ALA A 474 41.38 35.08 -0.48
CA ALA A 474 42.02 33.77 -0.59
C ALA A 474 43.50 33.92 -0.96
N SER A 475 43.87 34.80 -1.91
CA SER A 475 45.26 35.08 -2.27
C SER A 475 46.08 35.70 -1.12
N GLN A 476 45.42 36.27 -0.11
CA GLN A 476 46.06 36.77 1.12
C GLN A 476 46.07 35.69 2.24
N ASN A 477 45.90 34.43 1.88
CA ASN A 477 45.87 33.27 2.80
C ASN A 477 44.78 33.36 3.91
N ALA A 478 43.63 33.97 3.58
CA ALA A 478 42.48 33.96 4.44
C ALA A 478 41.52 32.81 4.05
N THR A 479 41.10 32.01 4.98
CA THR A 479 40.00 31.08 4.74
C THR A 479 38.72 31.88 4.50
N VAL A 480 38.03 31.61 3.39
CA VAL A 480 36.77 32.28 3.04
C VAL A 480 35.59 31.32 3.21
N ILE A 481 34.58 31.78 3.95
CA ILE A 481 33.32 31.07 4.12
C ILE A 481 32.20 31.90 3.50
N ILE A 482 31.51 31.34 2.51
CA ILE A 482 30.47 32.03 1.76
C ILE A 482 29.10 31.46 2.16
N ASP A 483 28.24 32.31 2.71
CA ASP A 483 26.81 32.02 2.97
C ASP A 483 26.00 32.41 1.72
N THR A 484 25.41 31.45 1.04
CA THR A 484 24.72 31.67 -0.25
C THR A 484 23.21 31.48 -0.16
N SER A 485 22.48 31.77 -1.25
CA SER A 485 21.07 31.38 -1.41
C SER A 485 20.91 29.88 -1.57
N PRO A 486 19.71 29.31 -1.25
CA PRO A 486 19.41 27.90 -1.52
C PRO A 486 19.41 27.60 -3.01
N LEU A 487 19.91 26.42 -3.42
CA LEU A 487 20.04 26.03 -4.83
C LEU A 487 18.69 25.97 -5.56
N ASN A 488 17.62 25.49 -4.90
CA ASN A 488 16.30 25.44 -5.51
C ASN A 488 15.60 26.81 -5.61
N ALA A 489 16.14 27.83 -4.94
CA ALA A 489 15.55 29.17 -4.94
C ALA A 489 16.18 30.12 -5.96
N SER A 490 17.44 29.88 -6.33
CA SER A 490 18.17 30.79 -7.23
C SER A 490 19.45 30.14 -7.76
N SER A 491 19.82 30.50 -8.99
CA SER A 491 21.10 30.10 -9.61
C SER A 491 22.30 30.90 -9.11
N ASP A 492 22.09 31.95 -8.32
CA ASP A 492 23.13 32.88 -7.86
C ASP A 492 24.31 32.15 -7.18
N SER A 493 24.02 31.07 -6.46
CA SER A 493 25.02 30.22 -5.82
C SER A 493 25.92 29.48 -6.82
N LEU A 494 25.34 29.04 -7.95
CA LEU A 494 26.10 28.35 -9.01
C LEU A 494 27.08 29.32 -9.72
N ASP A 495 26.69 30.60 -9.84
CA ASP A 495 27.52 31.62 -10.42
C ASP A 495 28.76 31.97 -9.56
N LEU A 496 28.78 31.62 -8.29
CA LEU A 496 29.94 31.80 -7.41
C LEU A 496 30.94 30.62 -7.45
N LEU A 497 30.56 29.47 -8.01
CA LEU A 497 31.40 28.26 -8.04
C LEU A 497 32.79 28.44 -8.64
N PRO A 498 33.02 29.29 -9.65
CA PRO A 498 34.37 29.48 -10.20
C PRO A 498 35.45 29.95 -9.21
N VAL A 499 35.05 30.48 -8.05
CA VAL A 499 35.98 30.92 -6.98
C VAL A 499 35.83 30.08 -5.69
N VAL A 500 35.11 28.95 -5.74
CA VAL A 500 34.86 28.07 -4.62
C VAL A 500 35.64 26.78 -4.76
N ASP A 501 36.40 26.40 -3.75
CA ASP A 501 37.12 25.14 -3.71
C ASP A 501 36.20 23.98 -3.30
N HIS A 502 35.37 24.20 -2.28
CA HIS A 502 34.50 23.15 -1.70
C HIS A 502 33.10 23.66 -1.33
N VAL A 503 32.11 22.83 -1.60
CA VAL A 503 30.70 23.08 -1.23
C VAL A 503 30.30 22.21 -0.04
N ILE A 504 29.65 22.81 0.95
CA ILE A 504 29.03 22.13 2.09
C ILE A 504 27.51 22.26 1.97
N MET A 505 26.82 21.13 1.80
CA MET A 505 25.38 21.09 1.74
C MET A 505 24.76 21.03 3.14
N VAL A 506 23.99 22.04 3.51
CA VAL A 506 23.23 22.05 4.77
C VAL A 506 21.86 21.44 4.57
N VAL A 507 21.58 20.37 5.30
CA VAL A 507 20.35 19.58 5.23
C VAL A 507 19.63 19.68 6.58
N ARG A 508 18.37 20.07 6.59
CA ARG A 508 17.60 20.21 7.83
C ARG A 508 16.71 19.01 8.08
N SER A 509 16.96 18.33 9.22
CA SER A 509 16.12 17.23 9.70
C SER A 509 14.65 17.64 9.76
N GLY A 510 13.77 16.80 9.18
CA GLY A 510 12.32 16.99 9.14
C GLY A 510 11.82 18.05 8.16
N ARG A 511 12.71 18.70 7.39
CA ARG A 511 12.34 19.75 6.44
C ARG A 511 12.82 19.50 5.02
N SER A 512 14.09 19.19 4.84
CA SER A 512 14.65 18.86 3.52
C SER A 512 14.05 17.56 3.00
N THR A 513 13.69 17.51 1.73
CA THR A 513 13.19 16.29 1.07
C THR A 513 14.32 15.56 0.38
N GLU A 514 14.15 14.26 0.20
CA GLU A 514 15.10 13.41 -0.52
C GLU A 514 15.25 13.87 -1.98
N SER A 515 14.12 14.18 -2.66
CA SER A 515 14.15 14.64 -4.05
C SER A 515 14.87 15.97 -4.21
N ASP A 516 14.56 16.97 -3.34
CA ASP A 516 15.22 18.28 -3.43
C ASP A 516 16.73 18.19 -3.19
N LEU A 517 17.16 17.26 -2.30
CA LEU A 517 18.58 17.04 -2.03
C LEU A 517 19.28 16.42 -3.24
N VAL A 518 18.72 15.35 -3.83
CA VAL A 518 19.26 14.70 -5.01
C VAL A 518 19.37 15.69 -6.17
N ASP A 519 18.28 16.43 -6.47
CA ASP A 519 18.27 17.44 -7.53
C ASP A 519 19.36 18.52 -7.33
N SER A 520 19.56 18.93 -6.06
CA SER A 520 20.57 19.93 -5.71
C SER A 520 22.00 19.40 -5.85
N VAL A 521 22.25 18.14 -5.45
CA VAL A 521 23.54 17.49 -5.60
C VAL A 521 23.85 17.28 -7.09
N ASP A 522 22.89 16.77 -7.86
CA ASP A 522 23.02 16.60 -9.30
C ASP A 522 23.30 17.93 -10.04
N ALA A 523 22.69 19.03 -9.56
CA ALA A 523 22.97 20.36 -10.13
C ALA A 523 24.42 20.80 -9.88
N LEU A 524 24.97 20.54 -8.70
CA LEU A 524 26.37 20.83 -8.37
C LEU A 524 27.33 19.92 -9.14
N GLU A 525 27.04 18.64 -9.25
CA GLU A 525 27.86 17.68 -10.00
C GLU A 525 27.90 18.01 -11.49
N ARG A 526 26.78 18.40 -12.10
CA ARG A 526 26.75 18.81 -13.53
C ARG A 526 27.65 19.98 -13.86
N VAL A 527 27.90 20.87 -12.90
CA VAL A 527 28.83 22.02 -13.10
C VAL A 527 30.23 21.72 -12.57
N GLY A 528 30.51 20.48 -12.15
CA GLY A 528 31.82 20.05 -11.66
C GLY A 528 32.21 20.61 -10.30
N ALA A 529 31.23 20.98 -9.44
CA ALA A 529 31.51 21.51 -8.12
C ALA A 529 32.02 20.41 -7.17
N SER A 530 33.07 20.71 -6.42
CA SER A 530 33.60 19.79 -5.38
C SER A 530 32.71 19.85 -4.14
N VAL A 531 31.79 18.89 -4.00
CA VAL A 531 30.94 18.78 -2.81
C VAL A 531 31.69 18.02 -1.72
N MET A 532 32.16 18.74 -0.70
CA MET A 532 32.88 18.17 0.44
C MET A 532 32.02 17.21 1.26
N GLY A 533 30.72 17.47 1.37
CA GLY A 533 29.79 16.65 2.11
C GLY A 533 28.57 17.40 2.63
N THR A 534 27.83 16.74 3.50
CA THR A 534 26.58 17.26 4.07
C THR A 534 26.71 17.56 5.55
N LEU A 535 26.00 18.59 6.00
CA LEU A 535 25.82 18.97 7.39
C LEU A 535 24.35 18.78 7.79
N LEU A 536 24.06 17.78 8.62
CA LEU A 536 22.69 17.52 9.09
C LEU A 536 22.38 18.39 10.31
N VAL A 537 21.45 19.32 10.19
CA VAL A 537 21.10 20.25 11.26
C VAL A 537 19.67 20.07 11.78
N GLY A 538 19.46 20.39 13.04
CA GLY A 538 18.13 20.35 13.67
C GLY A 538 17.66 18.94 14.03
N THR A 539 18.58 18.01 14.24
CA THR A 539 18.25 16.65 14.66
C THR A 539 17.62 16.64 16.06
N PRO A 540 16.60 15.78 16.30
CA PRO A 540 16.00 15.67 17.62
C PRO A 540 17.03 15.22 18.66
N ASN A 541 17.03 15.85 19.83
CA ASN A 541 17.94 15.50 20.95
C ASN A 541 17.48 14.19 21.65
N THR A 542 17.44 13.07 20.92
CA THR A 542 16.88 11.80 21.42
C THR A 542 17.91 10.77 21.91
N GLY A 543 19.20 11.11 21.96
CA GLY A 543 20.25 10.15 22.32
C GLY A 543 20.82 10.32 23.74
N ARG A 544 20.95 9.21 24.50
CA ARG A 544 21.67 9.14 25.79
C ARG A 544 23.08 9.76 25.75
N ARG A 545 23.74 9.77 24.59
CA ARG A 545 25.04 10.42 24.40
C ARG A 545 24.97 11.92 24.51
N GLN A 546 23.91 12.56 24.03
CA GLN A 546 23.75 14.01 24.05
C GLN A 546 23.32 14.52 25.44
N ALA A 547 22.53 13.73 26.20
CA ALA A 547 22.22 14.01 27.59
C ALA A 547 23.49 14.01 28.48
N TYR A 548 24.45 13.13 28.20
CA TYR A 548 25.74 13.10 28.91
C TYR A 548 26.60 14.32 28.57
N TYR A 549 26.57 14.82 27.34
CA TYR A 549 27.22 16.06 26.94
C TYR A 549 26.56 17.31 27.55
N TYR A 550 25.22 17.33 27.65
CA TYR A 550 24.52 18.40 28.33
C TYR A 550 24.89 18.50 29.81
N ASP A 551 24.98 17.40 30.51
CA ASP A 551 25.40 17.36 31.92
C ASP A 551 26.86 17.74 32.11
N TYR A 552 27.75 17.30 31.19
CA TYR A 552 29.19 17.57 31.30
C TYR A 552 29.52 19.05 31.05
N TYR A 553 28.90 19.69 30.09
CA TYR A 553 29.17 21.11 29.77
C TYR A 553 28.32 22.11 30.55
N SER A 554 27.18 21.70 31.12
CA SER A 554 26.48 22.53 32.11
C SER A 554 27.16 22.49 33.49
N ALA A 555 28.05 21.56 33.76
CA ALA A 555 28.83 21.49 34.97
C ALA A 555 30.11 22.34 34.91
N GLU A 556 30.62 22.74 33.75
CA GLU A 556 31.79 23.62 33.59
C GLU A 556 31.43 25.09 33.42
N GLY A 557 30.51 25.58 34.22
CA GLY A 557 30.47 26.93 34.75
C GLY A 557 30.38 28.11 33.78
N LEU A 558 29.14 28.49 33.47
CA LEU A 558 28.75 29.91 33.22
C LEU A 558 27.59 30.33 34.14
N ASP A 559 27.38 29.67 35.26
CA ASP A 559 26.49 30.13 36.33
C ASP A 559 27.29 30.41 37.60
N GLY A 560 27.12 31.62 38.11
CA GLY A 560 27.77 32.14 39.28
C GLY A 560 27.63 31.27 40.54
N PRO A 561 28.36 31.59 41.62
CA PRO A 561 28.58 30.71 42.76
C PRO A 561 27.32 30.51 43.58
N GLY A 562 26.82 29.31 43.66
CA GLY A 562 25.86 28.93 44.69
C GLY A 562 24.75 27.95 44.34
N ARG A 563 25.09 26.71 43.96
CA ARG A 563 24.21 25.57 44.27
C ARG A 563 25.05 24.31 44.52
N PRO A 564 24.92 23.68 45.72
CA PRO A 564 25.62 22.43 45.97
C PRO A 564 25.06 21.31 45.13
N ALA A 565 25.95 20.53 44.52
CA ALA A 565 25.61 19.34 43.74
C ALA A 565 24.80 18.35 44.59
N LYS A 566 23.64 17.94 44.09
CA LYS A 566 22.90 16.81 44.69
C LYS A 566 23.68 15.53 44.48
N PRO A 567 23.91 14.72 45.56
CA PRO A 567 24.61 13.46 45.41
C PRO A 567 23.79 12.48 44.53
N PHE A 568 24.50 11.75 43.69
CA PHE A 568 24.00 10.67 42.86
C PHE A 568 23.17 9.67 43.67
N ALA A 569 21.87 9.61 43.46
CA ALA A 569 21.05 8.48 43.89
C ALA A 569 21.25 7.35 42.89
N THR A 570 22.07 6.39 43.25
CA THR A 570 22.13 5.09 42.57
C THR A 570 20.78 4.39 42.73
N LYS A 571 19.95 4.40 41.73
CA LYS A 571 18.83 3.48 41.62
C LYS A 571 19.41 2.08 41.34
N GLN A 572 19.43 1.25 42.37
CA GLN A 572 19.59 -0.20 42.19
C GLN A 572 18.50 -0.76 41.30
N PRO A 573 18.81 -1.64 40.34
CA PRO A 573 17.78 -2.37 39.62
C PRO A 573 17.10 -3.39 40.55
N PRO A 574 15.80 -3.69 40.37
CA PRO A 574 15.09 -4.65 41.22
C PRO A 574 15.66 -6.08 40.99
N GLY A 575 15.93 -6.74 42.07
CA GLY A 575 16.25 -8.11 42.41
C GLY A 575 16.33 -9.14 41.27
N GLY A 576 17.55 -9.49 40.91
CA GLY A 576 17.91 -10.79 40.35
C GLY A 576 18.79 -11.51 41.31
N VAL A 577 18.37 -12.67 41.78
CA VAL A 577 19.12 -13.58 42.67
C VAL A 577 20.38 -14.03 41.96
N VAL A 578 21.53 -13.64 42.50
CA VAL A 578 22.83 -14.17 42.10
C VAL A 578 23.10 -15.39 43.02
N PRO A 579 23.36 -16.60 42.49
CA PRO A 579 23.81 -17.69 43.32
C PRO A 579 25.26 -17.47 43.74
N GLU A 580 25.54 -17.62 45.04
CA GLU A 580 26.88 -17.64 45.65
C GLU A 580 27.75 -18.76 45.05
N PRO A 581 29.05 -18.51 44.80
CA PRO A 581 29.99 -19.59 44.49
C PRO A 581 30.41 -20.29 45.79
N SER A 582 30.16 -21.58 45.85
CA SER A 582 30.65 -22.48 46.87
C SER A 582 32.19 -22.53 46.85
N VAL A 583 32.78 -22.21 48.00
CA VAL A 583 34.19 -22.40 48.31
C VAL A 583 34.38 -23.89 48.56
N ASP A 584 35.13 -24.57 47.72
CA ASP A 584 35.73 -25.85 48.07
C ASP A 584 37.27 -25.77 47.97
N SER A 585 37.85 -26.00 49.09
CA SER A 585 39.28 -26.04 49.45
C SER A 585 39.94 -27.29 48.86
N ALA A 586 40.98 -27.12 48.07
CA ALA A 586 42.07 -28.13 48.02
C ALA A 586 43.36 -27.46 47.60
N ALA A 587 44.21 -27.40 48.57
CA ALA A 587 45.67 -27.13 48.47
C ALA A 587 46.35 -28.22 47.64
N THR A 588 47.24 -27.85 46.73
CA THR A 588 48.45 -28.67 46.44
C THR A 588 49.53 -27.82 45.76
N THR A 589 50.52 -27.51 46.50
CA THR A 589 52.00 -27.39 46.30
C THR A 589 52.53 -27.24 44.87
N LEU A 590 53.32 -26.18 44.74
CA LEU A 590 54.42 -25.99 43.79
C LEU A 590 55.49 -27.08 43.91
N PRO A 591 56.31 -27.34 42.87
CA PRO A 591 57.75 -27.10 43.06
C PRO A 591 58.41 -26.26 41.95
N ALA A 592 59.52 -25.69 42.40
CA ALA A 592 60.39 -24.76 41.70
C ALA A 592 61.38 -25.45 40.74
N SER A 593 62.02 -24.58 39.95
CA SER A 593 63.34 -24.64 39.33
C SER A 593 63.63 -25.56 38.14
N ALA A 594 64.14 -25.02 37.06
CA ALA A 594 65.57 -24.89 36.70
C ALA A 594 65.67 -24.33 35.28
N HIS A 595 66.46 -23.28 35.15
CA HIS A 595 67.65 -23.12 34.29
C HIS A 595 67.82 -24.08 33.11
N ASP A 596 68.04 -23.59 31.92
CA ASP A 596 69.25 -23.38 31.16
C ASP A 596 69.01 -23.32 29.66
N GLU A 597 69.57 -22.28 29.08
CA GLU A 597 70.62 -22.25 28.03
C GLU A 597 70.19 -22.56 26.55
N VAL A 598 70.48 -21.54 25.75
CA VAL A 598 71.42 -21.53 24.60
C VAL A 598 71.02 -22.26 23.29
N GLY A 599 71.18 -21.50 22.22
CA GLY A 599 71.52 -21.99 20.88
C GLY A 599 70.68 -21.38 19.75
N SER A 600 71.00 -20.27 19.18
CA SER A 600 71.77 -19.92 17.98
C SER A 600 71.50 -20.79 16.75
N SER A 601 71.30 -20.06 15.67
CA SER A 601 71.63 -20.33 14.25
C SER A 601 70.60 -21.15 13.40
N SER A 602 70.01 -20.62 12.44
CA SER A 602 70.40 -20.36 11.06
C SER A 602 69.33 -19.57 10.32
#